data_2e4fc7bc3f71e8953416c8f7b65b51f8
#
_entry.id   2e4fc7bc3f71e8953416c8f7b65b51f8
#
_cell.length_a   1.000
_cell.length_b   1.000
_cell.length_c   1.000
_cell.angle_alpha   90.00
_cell.angle_beta   90.00
_cell.angle_gamma   90.00
#
_symmetry.space_group_name_H-M   'P 1'
#
loop_
_entity.id
_entity.type
_entity.pdbx_description
1 polymer ?
#
loop_
_entity_poly.entity_id
_entity_poly.type
_entity_poly.pdbx_seq_one_letter_code
_entity_poly.pdbx_strand_id
1 'polypeptide(L)'
;VCRVYIPKPGSSKQRPLGIPALEDKVVQAGLVRILEAVYEADFIADSYGFRPGRGCHDALRALSVTVESGGVHYIVEADIRGFFDNVEHEWLMKFLGHRIGDKRVLRYVQRFLKAGVFELGEIAATEQGTPQGGVISPLLANIYLHYSLDLWYTRVFSRTCGGRSRLIRYADDFVVCFQQGNDAQRFRGELEQRLGLFGLEVAAEKTKVLEFGPFAASKAKARGEKPQTFDFLGLTHYCSRTRNGRRFRMKRLTSRKKFRVKLLTFKEWLKANRTTPAPELMKTVVAKVRGHIAYYGVTDNSRGIGRYVHEVSKLLFKWLNRRGKRGSLTLEKFCKFLKRFPLPRPLIRVNLLASK
;
A
#
# COMPACT_ATOMS: atom_id res chain seq x y z
N VAL A 1 -7.19 -3.60 -24.41
CA VAL A 1 -7.87 -3.11 -23.19
C VAL A 1 -8.37 -1.70 -23.38
N CYS A 2 -9.55 -1.34 -22.85
CA CYS A 2 -10.10 0.01 -22.90
C CYS A 2 -9.48 0.90 -21.82
N ARG A 3 -8.95 2.09 -22.19
CA ARG A 3 -8.33 3.03 -21.26
C ARG A 3 -9.39 3.84 -20.51
N VAL A 4 -9.27 3.88 -19.19
CA VAL A 4 -10.08 4.74 -18.32
C VAL A 4 -9.17 5.46 -17.34
N TYR A 5 -9.39 6.75 -17.12
CA TYR A 5 -8.60 7.56 -16.21
C TYR A 5 -9.29 7.72 -14.85
N ILE A 6 -8.61 7.36 -13.79
CA ILE A 6 -9.11 7.57 -12.42
C ILE A 6 -8.29 8.67 -11.75
N PRO A 7 -8.93 9.67 -11.10
CA PRO A 7 -8.20 10.70 -10.36
C PRO A 7 -7.30 10.08 -9.29
N LYS A 8 -6.01 10.43 -9.31
CA LYS A 8 -5.09 10.02 -8.25
C LYS A 8 -5.40 10.84 -6.99
N PRO A 9 -5.86 10.23 -5.89
CA PRO A 9 -6.27 10.97 -4.70
C PRO A 9 -5.17 11.89 -4.18
N GLY A 10 -5.47 13.20 -4.03
CA GLY A 10 -4.52 14.21 -3.54
C GLY A 10 -3.50 14.70 -4.57
N SER A 11 -3.73 14.47 -5.86
CA SER A 11 -2.91 14.98 -6.97
C SER A 11 -3.81 15.41 -8.11
N SER A 12 -3.33 16.33 -8.93
CA SER A 12 -3.96 16.69 -10.22
C SER A 12 -3.74 15.60 -11.29
N LYS A 13 -2.83 14.65 -11.05
CA LYS A 13 -2.54 13.56 -11.98
C LYS A 13 -3.65 12.51 -11.97
N GLN A 14 -3.90 11.94 -13.13
CA GLN A 14 -4.79 10.80 -13.30
C GLN A 14 -3.98 9.50 -13.34
N ARG A 15 -4.61 8.40 -12.97
CA ARG A 15 -4.05 7.05 -13.11
C ARG A 15 -4.75 6.37 -14.27
N PRO A 16 -4.01 5.99 -15.32
CA PRO A 16 -4.58 5.23 -16.43
C PRO A 16 -4.87 3.80 -15.96
N LEU A 17 -6.09 3.33 -16.22
CA LEU A 17 -6.49 1.93 -16.04
C LEU A 17 -6.84 1.34 -17.39
N GLY A 18 -6.37 0.12 -17.65
CA GLY A 18 -6.80 -0.67 -18.79
C GLY A 18 -7.88 -1.67 -18.34
N ILE A 19 -9.08 -1.53 -18.84
CA ILE A 19 -10.19 -2.44 -18.55
C ILE A 19 -10.26 -3.50 -19.67
N PRO A 20 -9.94 -4.79 -19.38
CA PRO A 20 -10.08 -5.87 -20.35
C PRO A 20 -11.56 -6.17 -20.65
N ALA A 21 -11.85 -6.78 -21.80
CA ALA A 21 -13.15 -7.37 -22.11
C ALA A 21 -13.53 -8.45 -21.11
N LEU A 22 -14.80 -8.83 -21.06
CA LEU A 22 -15.27 -9.82 -20.08
C LEU A 22 -14.62 -11.18 -20.33
N GLU A 23 -14.53 -11.60 -21.58
CA GLU A 23 -13.90 -12.85 -22.01
C GLU A 23 -12.43 -12.89 -21.61
N ASP A 24 -11.70 -11.80 -21.83
CA ASP A 24 -10.31 -11.67 -21.40
C ASP A 24 -10.17 -11.81 -19.89
N LYS A 25 -11.08 -11.22 -19.11
CA LYS A 25 -11.07 -11.32 -17.64
C LYS A 25 -11.26 -12.77 -17.18
N VAL A 26 -12.15 -13.53 -17.83
CA VAL A 26 -12.39 -14.95 -17.53
C VAL A 26 -11.13 -15.78 -17.81
N VAL A 27 -10.51 -15.60 -18.99
CA VAL A 27 -9.28 -16.30 -19.36
C VAL A 27 -8.13 -15.90 -18.43
N GLN A 28 -7.95 -14.61 -18.14
CA GLN A 28 -6.94 -14.13 -17.18
C GLN A 28 -7.16 -14.73 -15.78
N ALA A 29 -8.39 -14.82 -15.30
CA ALA A 29 -8.69 -15.43 -14.00
C ALA A 29 -8.34 -16.93 -13.95
N GLY A 30 -8.55 -17.65 -15.05
CA GLY A 30 -8.10 -19.05 -15.20
C GLY A 30 -6.58 -19.17 -15.14
N LEU A 31 -5.86 -18.31 -15.88
CA LEU A 31 -4.40 -18.27 -15.87
C LEU A 31 -3.84 -17.89 -14.49
N VAL A 32 -4.46 -16.95 -13.80
CA VAL A 32 -4.07 -16.57 -12.43
C VAL A 32 -4.09 -17.79 -11.51
N ARG A 33 -5.15 -18.58 -11.52
CA ARG A 33 -5.24 -19.80 -10.68
C ARG A 33 -4.13 -20.81 -10.95
N ILE A 34 -3.78 -21.00 -12.23
CA ILE A 34 -2.68 -21.91 -12.62
C ILE A 34 -1.34 -21.36 -12.15
N LEU A 35 -1.06 -20.09 -12.43
CA LEU A 35 0.21 -19.46 -12.08
C LEU A 35 0.36 -19.27 -10.56
N GLU A 36 -0.71 -18.95 -9.82
CA GLU A 36 -0.69 -18.89 -8.36
C GLU A 36 -0.30 -20.24 -7.76
N ALA A 37 -0.85 -21.35 -8.23
CA ALA A 37 -0.50 -22.68 -7.72
C ALA A 37 0.99 -23.00 -7.87
N VAL A 38 1.64 -22.48 -8.93
CA VAL A 38 3.08 -22.67 -9.16
C VAL A 38 3.90 -21.71 -8.32
N TYR A 39 3.60 -20.40 -8.38
CA TYR A 39 4.45 -19.37 -7.80
C TYR A 39 4.28 -19.15 -6.29
N GLU A 40 3.14 -19.55 -5.70
CA GLU A 40 2.97 -19.51 -4.25
C GLU A 40 3.98 -20.40 -3.50
N ALA A 41 4.46 -21.48 -4.14
CA ALA A 41 5.55 -22.29 -3.61
C ALA A 41 6.92 -21.61 -3.65
N ASP A 42 7.12 -20.69 -4.60
CA ASP A 42 8.41 -20.04 -4.84
C ASP A 42 8.55 -18.70 -4.09
N PHE A 43 7.44 -17.97 -3.93
CA PHE A 43 7.47 -16.63 -3.35
C PHE A 43 8.00 -16.63 -1.91
N ILE A 44 8.86 -15.67 -1.61
CA ILE A 44 9.41 -15.50 -0.25
C ILE A 44 8.30 -15.25 0.78
N ALA A 45 8.54 -15.67 2.03
CA ALA A 45 7.59 -15.51 3.12
C ALA A 45 7.24 -14.04 3.40
N ASP A 46 8.14 -13.12 3.15
CA ASP A 46 8.01 -11.69 3.44
C ASP A 46 7.46 -10.85 2.27
N SER A 47 6.95 -11.48 1.23
CA SER A 47 6.13 -10.88 0.18
C SER A 47 4.64 -11.07 0.48
N TYR A 48 3.86 -9.99 0.58
CA TYR A 48 2.49 -10.02 1.08
C TYR A 48 1.43 -9.53 0.08
N GLY A 49 1.77 -8.59 -0.81
CA GLY A 49 0.80 -7.97 -1.71
C GLY A 49 0.29 -8.92 -2.78
N PHE A 50 -1.01 -8.86 -3.07
CA PHE A 50 -1.67 -9.64 -4.13
C PHE A 50 -1.47 -11.16 -4.05
N ARG A 51 -1.33 -11.70 -2.84
CA ARG A 51 -1.18 -13.14 -2.60
C ARG A 51 -2.36 -13.69 -1.80
N PRO A 52 -2.81 -14.92 -2.06
CA PRO A 52 -3.89 -15.56 -1.31
C PRO A 52 -3.58 -15.65 0.19
N GLY A 53 -4.57 -15.33 1.03
CA GLY A 53 -4.46 -15.42 2.49
C GLY A 53 -3.50 -14.42 3.14
N ARG A 54 -2.92 -13.48 2.40
CA ARG A 54 -1.99 -12.46 2.88
C ARG A 54 -2.52 -11.05 2.66
N GLY A 55 -2.37 -10.19 3.65
CA GLY A 55 -2.88 -8.82 3.59
C GLY A 55 -1.88 -7.78 4.08
N CYS A 56 -2.25 -6.50 3.94
CA CYS A 56 -1.44 -5.39 4.42
C CYS A 56 -1.18 -5.46 5.94
N HIS A 57 -2.13 -5.99 6.71
CA HIS A 57 -1.96 -6.15 8.15
C HIS A 57 -0.94 -7.23 8.51
N ASP A 58 -0.74 -8.24 7.67
CA ASP A 58 0.30 -9.26 7.88
C ASP A 58 1.70 -8.67 7.62
N ALA A 59 1.86 -7.86 6.58
CA ALA A 59 3.09 -7.10 6.34
C ALA A 59 3.41 -6.13 7.50
N LEU A 60 2.41 -5.42 8.00
CA LEU A 60 2.56 -4.52 9.16
C LEU A 60 2.90 -5.29 10.44
N ARG A 61 2.38 -6.50 10.62
CA ARG A 61 2.72 -7.39 11.76
C ARG A 61 4.16 -7.86 11.63
N ALA A 62 4.58 -8.34 10.47
CA ALA A 62 5.95 -8.74 10.21
C ALA A 62 6.94 -7.59 10.50
N LEU A 63 6.64 -6.38 10.05
CA LEU A 63 7.42 -5.19 10.34
C LEU A 63 7.49 -4.91 11.85
N SER A 64 6.35 -5.01 12.57
CA SER A 64 6.31 -4.79 14.02
C SER A 64 7.18 -5.79 14.77
N VAL A 65 7.04 -7.06 14.45
CA VAL A 65 7.84 -8.14 15.08
C VAL A 65 9.32 -7.93 14.79
N THR A 66 9.68 -7.62 13.54
CA THR A 66 11.08 -7.41 13.15
C THR A 66 11.72 -6.25 13.91
N VAL A 67 11.05 -5.11 13.99
CA VAL A 67 11.60 -3.91 14.62
C VAL A 67 11.60 -4.02 16.15
N GLU A 68 10.58 -4.66 16.74
CA GLU A 68 10.44 -4.78 18.20
C GLU A 68 11.22 -5.95 18.81
N SER A 69 11.65 -6.95 18.00
CA SER A 69 12.52 -8.04 18.47
C SER A 69 13.93 -7.58 18.88
N GLY A 70 14.27 -6.32 18.59
CA GLY A 70 15.60 -5.77 18.83
C GLY A 70 16.59 -6.07 17.69
N GLY A 71 17.62 -5.26 17.58
CA GLY A 71 18.64 -5.45 16.53
C GLY A 71 18.36 -4.70 15.22
N VAL A 72 17.22 -4.03 15.07
CA VAL A 72 16.99 -3.09 13.96
C VAL A 72 17.38 -1.70 14.40
N HIS A 73 18.30 -1.06 13.65
CA HIS A 73 18.77 0.29 13.89
C HIS A 73 18.63 1.20 12.68
N TYR A 74 18.37 0.63 11.51
CA TYR A 74 18.18 1.36 10.27
C TYR A 74 17.03 0.78 9.47
N ILE A 75 16.28 1.65 8.80
CA ILE A 75 15.23 1.30 7.83
C ILE A 75 15.59 1.94 6.51
N VAL A 76 15.50 1.17 5.44
CA VAL A 76 15.50 1.69 4.07
C VAL A 76 14.06 1.66 3.58
N GLU A 77 13.48 2.84 3.36
CA GLU A 77 12.24 3.05 2.64
C GLU A 77 12.59 3.26 1.17
N ALA A 78 12.03 2.47 0.26
CA ALA A 78 12.30 2.60 -1.17
C ALA A 78 11.00 2.51 -1.99
N ASP A 79 10.95 3.26 -3.08
CA ASP A 79 9.83 3.29 -4.03
C ASP A 79 10.36 3.10 -5.45
N ILE A 80 9.67 2.29 -6.25
CA ILE A 80 10.01 2.05 -7.65
C ILE A 80 9.17 3.01 -8.50
N ARG A 81 9.85 3.79 -9.35
CA ARG A 81 9.19 4.79 -10.20
C ARG A 81 8.38 4.09 -11.29
N GLY A 82 7.07 4.35 -11.32
CA GLY A 82 6.21 3.86 -12.40
C GLY A 82 6.28 2.34 -12.63
N PHE A 83 6.41 1.54 -11.58
CA PHE A 83 6.69 0.11 -11.66
C PHE A 83 5.87 -0.62 -12.72
N PHE A 84 4.54 -0.48 -12.70
CA PHE A 84 3.66 -1.19 -13.65
C PHE A 84 3.84 -0.74 -15.10
N ASP A 85 4.30 0.48 -15.33
CA ASP A 85 4.51 1.05 -16.66
C ASP A 85 5.88 0.65 -17.24
N ASN A 86 6.83 0.23 -16.37
CA ASN A 86 8.23 -0.07 -16.73
C ASN A 86 8.58 -1.57 -16.68
N VAL A 87 7.59 -2.46 -16.53
CA VAL A 87 7.83 -3.90 -16.59
C VAL A 87 8.21 -4.29 -18.02
N GLU A 88 9.44 -4.75 -18.25
CA GLU A 88 9.90 -5.23 -19.54
C GLU A 88 9.31 -6.60 -19.86
N HIS A 89 8.63 -6.70 -21.02
CA HIS A 89 7.98 -7.95 -21.45
C HIS A 89 8.98 -9.09 -21.65
N GLU A 90 10.15 -8.78 -22.17
CA GLU A 90 11.20 -9.78 -22.43
C GLU A 90 11.66 -10.46 -21.13
N TRP A 91 12.00 -9.67 -20.11
CA TRP A 91 12.37 -10.20 -18.79
C TRP A 91 11.23 -10.98 -18.14
N LEU A 92 10.01 -10.45 -18.21
CA LEU A 92 8.84 -11.13 -17.64
C LEU A 92 8.63 -12.50 -18.30
N MET A 93 8.77 -12.59 -19.63
CA MET A 93 8.63 -13.86 -20.35
C MET A 93 9.77 -14.83 -20.03
N LYS A 94 11.00 -14.36 -19.84
CA LYS A 94 12.13 -15.17 -19.36
C LYS A 94 11.85 -15.73 -17.95
N PHE A 95 11.34 -14.90 -17.03
CA PHE A 95 11.00 -15.33 -15.67
C PHE A 95 9.89 -16.37 -15.67
N LEU A 96 8.85 -16.16 -16.47
CA LEU A 96 7.76 -17.14 -16.61
C LEU A 96 8.26 -18.47 -17.21
N GLY A 97 9.08 -18.40 -18.27
CA GLY A 97 9.63 -19.57 -18.93
C GLY A 97 10.56 -20.42 -18.06
N HIS A 98 11.10 -19.83 -16.97
CA HIS A 98 11.91 -20.56 -16.00
C HIS A 98 11.08 -21.61 -15.20
N ARG A 99 9.79 -21.40 -15.05
CA ARG A 99 8.89 -22.30 -14.29
C ARG A 99 7.78 -22.93 -15.14
N ILE A 100 7.40 -22.30 -16.22
CA ILE A 100 6.29 -22.72 -17.08
C ILE A 100 6.82 -23.27 -18.39
N GLY A 101 6.75 -24.58 -18.58
CA GLY A 101 7.15 -25.26 -19.83
C GLY A 101 6.08 -25.22 -20.92
N ASP A 102 4.79 -25.05 -20.59
CA ASP A 102 3.72 -25.01 -21.57
C ASP A 102 3.74 -23.73 -22.39
N LYS A 103 4.17 -23.84 -23.66
CA LYS A 103 4.24 -22.73 -24.61
C LYS A 103 2.88 -22.08 -24.89
N ARG A 104 1.76 -22.78 -24.68
CA ARG A 104 0.42 -22.21 -24.86
C ARG A 104 0.10 -21.21 -23.76
N VAL A 105 0.42 -21.56 -22.51
CA VAL A 105 0.26 -20.63 -21.36
C VAL A 105 1.10 -19.37 -21.58
N LEU A 106 2.37 -19.53 -21.92
CA LEU A 106 3.26 -18.40 -22.20
C LEU A 106 2.75 -17.52 -23.35
N ARG A 107 2.23 -18.13 -24.42
CA ARG A 107 1.63 -17.40 -25.54
C ARG A 107 0.41 -16.56 -25.13
N TYR A 108 -0.46 -17.08 -24.25
CA TYR A 108 -1.58 -16.30 -23.76
C TYR A 108 -1.13 -15.11 -22.93
N VAL A 109 -0.17 -15.29 -22.02
CA VAL A 109 0.39 -14.18 -21.23
C VAL A 109 1.00 -13.12 -22.17
N GLN A 110 1.79 -13.55 -23.17
CA GLN A 110 2.40 -12.64 -24.14
C GLN A 110 1.33 -11.85 -24.93
N ARG A 111 0.24 -12.50 -25.34
CA ARG A 111 -0.87 -11.82 -26.03
C ARG A 111 -1.53 -10.78 -25.14
N PHE A 112 -1.74 -11.06 -23.85
CA PHE A 112 -2.31 -10.06 -22.92
C PHE A 112 -1.37 -8.88 -22.68
N LEU A 113 -0.06 -9.10 -22.64
CA LEU A 113 0.92 -8.03 -22.52
C LEU A 113 0.93 -7.14 -23.78
N LYS A 114 0.83 -7.75 -24.98
CA LYS A 114 0.85 -7.06 -26.27
C LYS A 114 -0.53 -6.62 -26.79
N ALA A 115 -1.59 -6.84 -26.02
CA ALA A 115 -2.98 -6.59 -26.45
C ALA A 115 -3.30 -5.12 -26.80
N GLY A 116 -2.38 -4.21 -26.56
CA GLY A 116 -2.54 -2.79 -26.81
C GLY A 116 -3.59 -2.13 -25.92
N VAL A 117 -3.66 -0.83 -26.05
CA VAL A 117 -4.60 0.01 -25.30
C VAL A 117 -5.47 0.76 -26.32
N PHE A 118 -6.78 0.57 -26.19
CA PHE A 118 -7.78 1.32 -26.97
C PHE A 118 -8.09 2.64 -26.25
N GLU A 119 -7.76 3.73 -26.89
CA GLU A 119 -7.92 5.09 -26.36
C GLU A 119 -8.31 6.04 -27.50
N LEU A 120 -9.34 6.86 -27.30
CA LEU A 120 -9.81 7.86 -28.25
C LEU A 120 -10.11 7.34 -29.67
N GLY A 121 -10.49 6.07 -29.80
CA GLY A 121 -10.81 5.45 -31.11
C GLY A 121 -9.63 4.73 -31.77
N GLU A 122 -8.43 4.83 -31.21
CA GLU A 122 -7.21 4.21 -31.73
C GLU A 122 -6.67 3.12 -30.83
N ILE A 123 -5.95 2.16 -31.41
CA ILE A 123 -5.25 1.11 -30.67
C ILE A 123 -3.77 1.45 -30.66
N ALA A 124 -3.24 1.82 -29.49
CA ALA A 124 -1.82 1.98 -29.27
C ALA A 124 -1.19 0.64 -28.86
N ALA A 125 -0.10 0.24 -29.53
CA ALA A 125 0.66 -0.95 -29.15
C ALA A 125 1.31 -0.74 -27.76
N THR A 126 1.43 -1.83 -27.01
CA THR A 126 2.11 -1.83 -25.71
C THR A 126 3.39 -2.63 -25.83
N GLU A 127 4.54 -1.95 -25.82
CA GLU A 127 5.86 -2.59 -25.91
C GLU A 127 6.43 -2.95 -24.55
N GLN A 128 6.03 -2.23 -23.50
CA GLN A 128 6.44 -2.45 -22.10
C GLN A 128 5.28 -2.16 -21.15
N GLY A 129 5.43 -2.58 -19.91
CA GLY A 129 4.45 -2.39 -18.86
C GLY A 129 3.39 -3.50 -18.82
N THR A 130 2.70 -3.55 -17.69
CA THR A 130 1.50 -4.40 -17.52
C THR A 130 0.27 -3.52 -17.40
N PRO A 131 -0.83 -3.80 -18.13
CA PRO A 131 -2.03 -2.96 -18.06
C PRO A 131 -2.52 -2.85 -16.62
N GLN A 132 -2.48 -1.65 -16.03
CA GLN A 132 -3.06 -1.43 -14.71
C GLN A 132 -4.57 -1.66 -14.78
N GLY A 133 -5.08 -2.72 -14.13
CA GLY A 133 -6.50 -3.11 -14.15
C GLY A 133 -6.78 -4.47 -14.78
N GLY A 134 -5.80 -5.11 -15.42
CA GLY A 134 -5.86 -6.52 -15.81
C GLY A 134 -5.91 -7.43 -14.58
N VAL A 135 -6.67 -8.53 -14.66
CA VAL A 135 -6.81 -9.51 -13.56
C VAL A 135 -5.47 -10.19 -13.26
N ILE A 136 -4.68 -10.46 -14.29
CA ILE A 136 -3.37 -11.15 -14.18
C ILE A 136 -2.22 -10.22 -13.77
N SER A 137 -2.34 -8.90 -14.01
CA SER A 137 -1.24 -7.93 -13.82
C SER A 137 -0.65 -7.92 -12.40
N PRO A 138 -1.41 -8.03 -11.31
CA PRO A 138 -0.84 -8.08 -9.96
C PRO A 138 0.06 -9.30 -9.71
N LEU A 139 -0.30 -10.46 -10.26
CA LEU A 139 0.50 -11.67 -10.14
C LEU A 139 1.79 -11.56 -10.97
N LEU A 140 1.69 -11.08 -12.22
CA LEU A 140 2.85 -10.84 -13.07
C LEU A 140 3.83 -9.84 -12.44
N ALA A 141 3.30 -8.80 -11.80
CA ALA A 141 4.08 -7.83 -11.03
C ALA A 141 4.84 -8.50 -9.87
N ASN A 142 4.19 -9.40 -9.13
CA ASN A 142 4.85 -10.16 -8.07
C ASN A 142 5.91 -11.12 -8.60
N ILE A 143 5.68 -11.79 -9.73
CA ILE A 143 6.66 -12.65 -10.39
C ILE A 143 7.88 -11.82 -10.80
N TYR A 144 7.67 -10.66 -11.40
CA TYR A 144 8.76 -9.78 -11.81
C TYR A 144 9.64 -9.36 -10.62
N LEU A 145 9.03 -8.89 -9.53
CA LEU A 145 9.75 -8.49 -8.32
C LEU A 145 10.39 -9.66 -7.59
N HIS A 146 9.81 -10.85 -7.68
CA HIS A 146 10.41 -12.05 -7.10
C HIS A 146 11.79 -12.31 -7.69
N TYR A 147 11.94 -12.26 -9.03
CA TYR A 147 13.23 -12.52 -9.70
C TYR A 147 14.17 -11.32 -9.65
N SER A 148 13.64 -10.10 -9.83
CA SER A 148 14.48 -8.90 -9.87
C SER A 148 14.97 -8.45 -8.49
N LEU A 149 14.13 -8.59 -7.45
CA LEU A 149 14.39 -8.08 -6.10
C LEU A 149 14.49 -9.19 -5.04
N ASP A 150 13.44 -10.01 -4.87
CA ASP A 150 13.30 -10.89 -3.72
C ASP A 150 14.41 -11.96 -3.65
N LEU A 151 14.67 -12.65 -4.76
CA LEU A 151 15.71 -13.68 -4.83
C LEU A 151 17.12 -13.10 -4.69
N TRP A 152 17.40 -11.96 -5.33
CA TRP A 152 18.67 -11.28 -5.14
C TRP A 152 18.88 -10.88 -3.68
N TYR A 153 17.88 -10.27 -3.07
CA TYR A 153 17.97 -9.89 -1.65
C TYR A 153 18.23 -11.11 -0.77
N THR A 154 17.43 -12.17 -0.89
CA THR A 154 17.48 -13.31 0.03
C THR A 154 18.68 -14.23 -0.21
N ARG A 155 19.11 -14.41 -1.45
CA ARG A 155 20.17 -15.38 -1.79
C ARG A 155 21.56 -14.75 -1.90
N VAL A 156 21.64 -13.46 -2.19
CA VAL A 156 22.91 -12.76 -2.42
C VAL A 156 23.10 -11.69 -1.34
N PHE A 157 22.33 -10.61 -1.39
CA PHE A 157 22.60 -9.43 -0.57
C PHE A 157 22.55 -9.70 0.93
N SER A 158 21.49 -10.32 1.44
CA SER A 158 21.31 -10.54 2.89
C SER A 158 22.39 -11.44 3.50
N ARG A 159 22.99 -12.33 2.69
CA ARG A 159 24.07 -13.23 3.12
C ARG A 159 25.41 -12.53 3.32
N THR A 160 25.59 -11.38 2.68
CA THR A 160 26.81 -10.56 2.76
C THR A 160 26.68 -9.43 3.78
N CYS A 161 25.55 -9.32 4.47
CA CYS A 161 25.36 -8.35 5.55
C CYS A 161 26.16 -8.74 6.79
N GLY A 162 26.83 -7.75 7.41
CA GLY A 162 27.53 -7.93 8.67
C GLY A 162 26.60 -8.05 9.88
N GLY A 163 25.30 -7.73 9.71
CA GLY A 163 24.27 -7.83 10.71
C GLY A 163 22.95 -8.38 10.17
N ARG A 164 21.96 -8.49 11.06
CA ARG A 164 20.61 -8.93 10.65
C ARG A 164 20.00 -7.96 9.68
N SER A 165 19.34 -8.49 8.63
CA SER A 165 18.53 -7.71 7.70
C SER A 165 17.26 -8.45 7.35
N ARG A 166 16.17 -7.71 7.01
CA ARG A 166 14.91 -8.31 6.59
C ARG A 166 14.17 -7.39 5.63
N LEU A 167 13.83 -7.90 4.45
CA LEU A 167 12.97 -7.26 3.46
C LEU A 167 11.52 -7.58 3.78
N ILE A 168 10.64 -6.58 3.78
CA ILE A 168 9.19 -6.74 3.91
C ILE A 168 8.53 -6.00 2.75
N ARG A 169 7.87 -6.74 1.86
CA ARG A 169 7.32 -6.22 0.61
C ARG A 169 5.80 -6.42 0.51
N TYR A 170 5.12 -5.40 0.08
CA TYR A 170 3.70 -5.43 -0.30
C TYR A 170 3.54 -4.86 -1.72
N ALA A 171 3.49 -5.73 -2.73
CA ALA A 171 3.58 -5.37 -4.14
C ALA A 171 4.89 -4.60 -4.43
N ASP A 172 4.78 -3.39 -4.97
CA ASP A 172 5.89 -2.46 -5.25
C ASP A 172 6.30 -1.59 -4.04
N ASP A 173 5.52 -1.59 -2.97
CA ASP A 173 5.83 -0.87 -1.72
C ASP A 173 6.61 -1.79 -0.77
N PHE A 174 7.83 -1.43 -0.38
CA PHE A 174 8.66 -2.26 0.48
C PHE A 174 9.55 -1.45 1.41
N VAL A 175 9.92 -2.11 2.51
CA VAL A 175 10.89 -1.59 3.48
C VAL A 175 11.90 -2.67 3.81
N VAL A 176 13.14 -2.27 4.06
CA VAL A 176 14.19 -3.20 4.50
C VAL A 176 14.74 -2.73 5.83
N CYS A 177 14.72 -3.64 6.80
CA CYS A 177 15.22 -3.43 8.16
C CYS A 177 16.66 -3.90 8.23
N PHE A 178 17.55 -3.11 8.85
CA PHE A 178 18.96 -3.42 9.03
C PHE A 178 19.42 -3.21 10.47
N GLN A 179 20.34 -4.06 10.89
CA GLN A 179 21.08 -3.89 12.15
C GLN A 179 22.21 -2.88 11.99
N GLN A 180 22.94 -2.91 10.87
CA GLN A 180 24.11 -2.08 10.61
C GLN A 180 23.84 -1.00 9.57
N GLY A 181 24.38 0.21 9.79
CA GLY A 181 24.20 1.35 8.90
C GLY A 181 24.93 1.18 7.57
N ASN A 182 26.12 0.56 7.59
CA ASN A 182 26.89 0.29 6.39
C ASN A 182 26.14 -0.65 5.43
N ASP A 183 25.46 -1.69 5.96
CA ASP A 183 24.62 -2.58 5.17
C ASP A 183 23.44 -1.84 4.53
N ALA A 184 22.81 -0.92 5.29
CA ALA A 184 21.70 -0.11 4.78
C ALA A 184 22.13 0.86 3.66
N GLN A 185 23.29 1.48 3.78
CA GLN A 185 23.85 2.36 2.73
C GLN A 185 24.25 1.57 1.49
N ARG A 186 24.93 0.43 1.69
CA ARG A 186 25.29 -0.47 0.60
C ARG A 186 24.06 -0.98 -0.14
N PHE A 187 23.02 -1.41 0.59
CA PHE A 187 21.75 -1.85 0.00
C PHE A 187 21.16 -0.78 -0.92
N ARG A 188 21.14 0.48 -0.49
CA ARG A 188 20.62 1.58 -1.30
C ARG A 188 21.35 1.70 -2.63
N GLY A 189 22.69 1.66 -2.64
CA GLY A 189 23.49 1.75 -3.86
C GLY A 189 23.33 0.54 -4.78
N GLU A 190 23.41 -0.69 -4.20
CA GLU A 190 23.27 -1.91 -4.98
C GLU A 190 21.85 -2.14 -5.50
N LEU A 191 20.80 -1.66 -4.77
CA LEU A 191 19.42 -1.75 -5.22
C LEU A 191 19.18 -1.01 -6.52
N GLU A 192 19.75 0.19 -6.67
CA GLU A 192 19.64 1.02 -7.87
C GLU A 192 20.24 0.30 -9.09
N GLN A 193 21.46 -0.22 -8.93
CA GLN A 193 22.14 -1.01 -9.96
C GLN A 193 21.34 -2.28 -10.28
N ARG A 194 20.90 -3.01 -9.26
CA ARG A 194 20.16 -4.26 -9.43
C ARG A 194 18.85 -4.08 -10.19
N LEU A 195 18.03 -3.10 -9.82
CA LEU A 195 16.76 -2.84 -10.48
C LEU A 195 16.94 -2.30 -11.88
N GLY A 196 18.00 -1.51 -12.12
CA GLY A 196 18.37 -1.00 -13.43
C GLY A 196 18.63 -2.11 -14.47
N LEU A 197 19.16 -3.28 -14.05
CA LEU A 197 19.34 -4.45 -14.93
C LEU A 197 18.03 -5.00 -15.50
N PHE A 198 16.89 -4.65 -14.88
CA PHE A 198 15.56 -5.09 -15.27
C PHE A 198 14.67 -3.92 -15.70
N GLY A 199 15.24 -2.83 -16.18
CA GLY A 199 14.47 -1.67 -16.65
C GLY A 199 13.69 -0.93 -15.58
N LEU A 200 13.98 -1.16 -14.29
CA LEU A 200 13.29 -0.52 -13.16
C LEU A 200 14.14 0.59 -12.56
N GLU A 201 13.51 1.73 -12.30
CA GLU A 201 14.17 2.90 -11.70
C GLU A 201 13.73 3.09 -10.25
N VAL A 202 14.70 3.25 -9.34
CA VAL A 202 14.42 3.62 -7.94
C VAL A 202 14.10 5.11 -7.87
N ALA A 203 13.02 5.49 -7.20
CA ALA A 203 12.69 6.88 -6.96
C ALA A 203 13.64 7.47 -5.89
N ALA A 204 14.75 8.05 -6.32
CA ALA A 204 15.81 8.57 -5.43
C ALA A 204 15.27 9.58 -4.42
N GLU A 205 14.31 10.42 -4.83
CA GLU A 205 13.67 11.44 -3.98
C GLU A 205 12.80 10.86 -2.85
N LYS A 206 12.40 9.58 -2.98
CA LYS A 206 11.58 8.88 -1.98
C LYS A 206 12.37 7.79 -1.24
N THR A 207 13.51 7.40 -1.77
CA THR A 207 14.35 6.36 -1.18
C THR A 207 15.25 6.97 -0.10
N LYS A 208 15.08 6.48 1.14
CA LYS A 208 15.76 7.04 2.31
C LYS A 208 16.33 5.95 3.19
N VAL A 209 17.52 6.19 3.71
CA VAL A 209 18.10 5.41 4.81
C VAL A 209 17.84 6.18 6.09
N LEU A 210 17.15 5.58 7.04
CA LEU A 210 16.65 6.20 8.26
C LEU A 210 17.23 5.51 9.49
N GLU A 211 17.71 6.29 10.46
CA GLU A 211 17.99 5.76 11.80
C GLU A 211 16.66 5.46 12.50
N PHE A 212 16.46 4.21 12.86
CA PHE A 212 15.21 3.75 13.45
C PHE A 212 15.46 2.60 14.43
N GLY A 213 14.81 2.63 15.59
CA GLY A 213 14.98 1.58 16.59
C GLY A 213 15.19 2.13 18.00
N PRO A 214 15.64 1.28 18.95
CA PRO A 214 15.71 1.63 20.37
C PRO A 214 16.54 2.87 20.68
N PHE A 215 17.60 3.11 19.93
CA PHE A 215 18.57 4.19 20.16
C PHE A 215 18.34 5.43 19.28
N ALA A 216 17.47 5.34 18.26
CA ALA A 216 17.27 6.44 17.32
C ALA A 216 16.80 7.74 18.00
N ALA A 217 15.90 7.64 18.98
CA ALA A 217 15.39 8.81 19.69
C ALA A 217 16.47 9.49 20.57
N SER A 218 17.33 8.73 21.24
CA SER A 218 18.43 9.29 22.05
C SER A 218 19.51 9.91 21.17
N LYS A 219 19.88 9.25 20.07
CA LYS A 219 20.84 9.78 19.09
C LYS A 219 20.36 11.09 18.45
N ALA A 220 19.09 11.12 18.02
CA ALA A 220 18.50 12.35 17.46
C ALA A 220 18.48 13.48 18.49
N LYS A 221 18.10 13.20 19.74
CA LYS A 221 18.15 14.20 20.84
C LYS A 221 19.54 14.74 21.07
N ALA A 222 20.57 13.90 21.05
CA ALA A 222 21.97 14.31 21.23
C ALA A 222 22.43 15.26 20.10
N ARG A 223 21.86 15.13 18.88
CA ARG A 223 22.12 16.03 17.75
C ARG A 223 21.19 17.25 17.69
N GLY A 224 20.27 17.42 18.65
CA GLY A 224 19.24 18.47 18.60
C GLY A 224 18.15 18.24 17.54
N GLU A 225 18.02 17.03 17.02
CA GLU A 225 17.11 16.67 15.95
C GLU A 225 15.86 15.93 16.47
N LYS A 226 14.82 15.88 15.63
CA LYS A 226 13.66 15.00 15.88
C LYS A 226 13.94 13.60 15.35
N PRO A 227 13.50 12.54 16.07
CA PRO A 227 13.59 11.17 15.57
C PRO A 227 12.93 11.03 14.19
N GLN A 228 13.59 10.31 13.30
CA GLN A 228 13.10 10.08 11.97
C GLN A 228 11.85 9.19 11.96
N THR A 229 11.02 9.33 10.94
CA THR A 229 9.80 8.56 10.74
C THR A 229 9.72 8.12 9.28
N PHE A 230 9.04 7.02 9.00
CA PHE A 230 8.81 6.56 7.63
C PHE A 230 7.34 6.19 7.41
N ASP A 231 6.91 6.23 6.16
CA ASP A 231 5.56 5.86 5.75
C ASP A 231 5.58 4.47 5.10
N PHE A 232 4.76 3.54 5.60
CA PHE A 232 4.56 2.24 4.97
C PHE A 232 3.09 1.86 5.05
N LEU A 233 2.51 1.44 3.92
CA LEU A 233 1.10 1.04 3.78
C LEU A 233 0.12 2.09 4.35
N GLY A 234 0.42 3.37 4.12
CA GLY A 234 -0.45 4.48 4.53
C GLY A 234 -0.42 4.83 6.01
N LEU A 235 0.49 4.25 6.77
CA LEU A 235 0.77 4.55 8.16
C LEU A 235 2.15 5.17 8.31
N THR A 236 2.28 6.20 9.13
CA THR A 236 3.57 6.76 9.56
C THR A 236 4.03 6.03 10.81
N HIS A 237 5.21 5.42 10.72
CA HIS A 237 5.86 4.69 11.82
C HIS A 237 6.86 5.59 12.53
N TYR A 238 6.91 5.53 13.87
CA TYR A 238 7.78 6.35 14.70
C TYR A 238 8.28 5.62 15.93
N CYS A 239 9.48 6.00 16.38
CA CYS A 239 10.09 5.48 17.60
C CYS A 239 9.36 6.00 18.84
N SER A 240 9.03 5.09 19.76
CA SER A 240 8.35 5.40 21.01
C SER A 240 8.76 4.40 22.11
N ARG A 241 8.04 4.45 23.23
CA ARG A 241 8.19 3.51 24.33
C ARG A 241 6.83 2.90 24.70
N THR A 242 6.87 1.74 25.39
CA THR A 242 5.69 1.13 26.01
C THR A 242 5.07 2.11 27.01
N ARG A 243 3.82 1.86 27.44
CA ARG A 243 3.10 2.76 28.37
C ARG A 243 3.82 2.95 29.70
N ASN A 244 4.55 1.94 30.17
CA ASN A 244 5.38 2.01 31.37
C ASN A 244 6.79 2.60 31.14
N GLY A 245 7.09 3.07 29.92
CA GLY A 245 8.37 3.71 29.57
C GLY A 245 9.59 2.77 29.47
N ARG A 246 9.46 1.49 29.85
CA ARG A 246 10.61 0.59 30.04
C ARG A 246 11.20 0.04 28.74
N ARG A 247 10.35 -0.28 27.72
CA ARG A 247 10.79 -0.95 26.50
C ARG A 247 10.56 -0.03 25.27
N PHE A 248 11.42 -0.17 24.29
CA PHE A 248 11.20 0.41 22.96
C PHE A 248 9.94 -0.15 22.35
N ARG A 249 9.25 0.68 21.58
CA ARG A 249 8.09 0.30 20.80
C ARG A 249 8.00 1.15 19.55
N MET A 250 7.81 0.51 18.41
CA MET A 250 7.41 1.18 17.18
C MET A 250 5.92 1.46 17.24
N LYS A 251 5.53 2.72 17.27
CA LYS A 251 4.14 3.14 17.18
C LYS A 251 3.82 3.67 15.78
N ARG A 252 2.54 3.80 15.50
CA ARG A 252 2.06 4.22 14.19
C ARG A 252 0.86 5.13 14.27
N LEU A 253 0.73 5.98 13.25
CA LEU A 253 -0.42 6.87 13.04
C LEU A 253 -0.83 6.79 11.57
N THR A 254 -2.10 7.06 11.27
CA THR A 254 -2.50 7.27 9.87
C THR A 254 -1.64 8.38 9.26
N SER A 255 -0.98 8.11 8.14
CA SER A 255 -0.13 9.07 7.44
C SER A 255 -0.89 10.37 7.17
N ARG A 256 -0.28 11.52 7.51
CA ARG A 256 -0.90 12.85 7.37
C ARG A 256 -1.41 13.08 5.95
N LYS A 257 -0.62 12.67 4.95
CA LYS A 257 -0.97 12.78 3.53
C LYS A 257 -2.22 11.95 3.22
N LYS A 258 -2.25 10.68 3.61
CA LYS A 258 -3.39 9.78 3.37
C LYS A 258 -4.64 10.23 4.14
N PHE A 259 -4.49 10.67 5.38
CA PHE A 259 -5.59 11.21 6.20
C PHE A 259 -6.25 12.42 5.51
N ARG A 260 -5.44 13.40 5.08
CA ARG A 260 -5.94 14.59 4.38
C ARG A 260 -6.69 14.24 3.10
N VAL A 261 -6.10 13.38 2.28
CA VAL A 261 -6.71 12.92 1.03
C VAL A 261 -8.05 12.23 1.28
N LYS A 262 -8.12 11.31 2.26
CA LYS A 262 -9.36 10.61 2.61
C LYS A 262 -10.47 11.56 3.05
N LEU A 263 -10.16 12.58 3.85
CA LEU A 263 -11.13 13.59 4.26
C LEU A 263 -11.58 14.48 3.10
N LEU A 264 -10.68 14.88 2.22
CA LEU A 264 -11.04 15.65 1.02
C LEU A 264 -11.96 14.85 0.11
N THR A 265 -11.61 13.60 -0.21
CA THR A 265 -12.46 12.72 -1.03
C THR A 265 -13.83 12.50 -0.38
N PHE A 266 -13.87 12.32 0.94
CA PHE A 266 -15.13 12.18 1.67
C PHE A 266 -15.95 13.48 1.59
N LYS A 267 -15.32 14.64 1.76
CA LYS A 267 -15.97 15.96 1.68
C LYS A 267 -16.58 16.18 0.29
N GLU A 268 -15.85 15.92 -0.81
CA GLU A 268 -16.35 16.11 -2.16
C GLU A 268 -17.50 15.14 -2.47
N TRP A 269 -17.36 13.87 -2.08
CA TRP A 269 -18.45 12.91 -2.18
C TRP A 269 -19.70 13.37 -1.42
N LEU A 270 -19.55 13.84 -0.18
CA LEU A 270 -20.68 14.31 0.65
C LEU A 270 -21.33 15.56 0.07
N LYS A 271 -20.53 16.47 -0.53
CA LYS A 271 -21.02 17.64 -1.25
C LYS A 271 -21.90 17.25 -2.44
N ALA A 272 -21.44 16.29 -3.26
CA ALA A 272 -22.17 15.81 -4.42
C ALA A 272 -23.48 15.07 -4.03
N ASN A 273 -23.46 14.34 -2.91
CA ASN A 273 -24.59 13.52 -2.46
C ASN A 273 -25.43 14.18 -1.34
N ARG A 274 -25.29 15.48 -1.11
CA ARG A 274 -25.97 16.16 0.02
C ARG A 274 -27.50 16.10 -0.03
N THR A 275 -28.10 15.96 -1.21
CA THR A 275 -29.56 15.89 -1.43
C THR A 275 -30.14 14.49 -1.27
N THR A 276 -29.30 13.45 -1.25
CA THR A 276 -29.72 12.05 -1.05
C THR A 276 -30.52 11.89 0.24
N PRO A 277 -31.62 11.10 0.28
CA PRO A 277 -32.36 10.82 1.50
C PRO A 277 -31.47 10.36 2.65
N ALA A 278 -31.81 10.82 3.88
CA ALA A 278 -30.93 10.60 5.03
C ALA A 278 -30.59 9.12 5.31
N PRO A 279 -31.52 8.15 5.20
CA PRO A 279 -31.20 6.73 5.43
C PRO A 279 -30.16 6.21 4.44
N GLU A 280 -30.32 6.49 3.15
CA GLU A 280 -29.41 6.05 2.08
C GLU A 280 -28.04 6.72 2.22
N LEU A 281 -28.01 8.04 2.45
CA LEU A 281 -26.78 8.77 2.69
C LEU A 281 -26.02 8.15 3.87
N MET A 282 -26.70 7.91 4.99
CA MET A 282 -26.06 7.37 6.20
C MET A 282 -25.61 5.92 6.02
N LYS A 283 -26.32 5.10 5.25
CA LYS A 283 -25.88 3.75 4.88
C LYS A 283 -24.48 3.81 4.20
N THR A 284 -24.31 4.71 3.23
CA THR A 284 -23.04 4.89 2.53
C THR A 284 -21.96 5.52 3.43
N VAL A 285 -22.30 6.52 4.25
CA VAL A 285 -21.39 7.12 5.24
C VAL A 285 -20.84 6.06 6.20
N VAL A 286 -21.74 5.26 6.78
CA VAL A 286 -21.38 4.17 7.70
C VAL A 286 -20.46 3.17 7.02
N ALA A 287 -20.74 2.77 5.78
CA ALA A 287 -19.89 1.85 5.01
C ALA A 287 -18.48 2.44 4.79
N LYS A 288 -18.37 3.72 4.37
CA LYS A 288 -17.08 4.42 4.20
C LYS A 288 -16.29 4.51 5.51
N VAL A 289 -16.94 4.84 6.62
CA VAL A 289 -16.30 4.93 7.95
C VAL A 289 -15.87 3.54 8.44
N ARG A 290 -16.69 2.50 8.26
CA ARG A 290 -16.35 1.11 8.58
C ARG A 290 -15.11 0.65 7.79
N GLY A 291 -15.07 0.92 6.48
CA GLY A 291 -13.92 0.60 5.64
C GLY A 291 -12.63 1.31 6.11
N HIS A 292 -12.73 2.59 6.51
CA HIS A 292 -11.59 3.30 7.09
C HIS A 292 -11.12 2.67 8.41
N ILE A 293 -12.03 2.33 9.31
CA ILE A 293 -11.71 1.70 10.60
C ILE A 293 -11.15 0.29 10.37
N ALA A 294 -11.69 -0.48 9.42
CA ALA A 294 -11.18 -1.82 9.09
C ALA A 294 -9.72 -1.79 8.67
N TYR A 295 -9.31 -0.81 7.88
CA TYR A 295 -7.94 -0.67 7.40
C TYR A 295 -7.01 -0.03 8.44
N TYR A 296 -7.40 1.11 9.01
CA TYR A 296 -6.55 1.92 9.90
C TYR A 296 -6.74 1.61 11.40
N GLY A 297 -7.69 0.77 11.76
CA GLY A 297 -7.98 0.36 13.14
C GLY A 297 -6.98 -0.66 13.68
N VAL A 298 -5.70 -0.35 13.55
CA VAL A 298 -4.56 -1.17 14.00
C VAL A 298 -4.01 -0.66 15.34
N THR A 299 -3.28 -1.51 16.04
CA THR A 299 -2.59 -1.17 17.29
C THR A 299 -1.91 0.19 17.22
N ASP A 300 -2.02 0.99 18.26
CA ASP A 300 -1.47 2.35 18.46
C ASP A 300 -2.14 3.47 17.65
N ASN A 301 -3.03 3.20 16.68
CA ASN A 301 -3.66 4.21 15.85
C ASN A 301 -5.08 4.64 16.32
N SER A 302 -5.43 4.41 17.58
CA SER A 302 -6.76 4.79 18.12
C SER A 302 -7.05 6.29 17.95
N ARG A 303 -6.06 7.15 18.18
CA ARG A 303 -6.19 8.61 17.96
C ARG A 303 -6.46 8.96 16.50
N GLY A 304 -5.79 8.27 15.55
CA GLY A 304 -5.96 8.50 14.11
C GLY A 304 -7.39 8.19 13.65
N ILE A 305 -7.92 7.01 14.01
CA ILE A 305 -9.29 6.62 13.65
C ILE A 305 -10.34 7.45 14.37
N GLY A 306 -10.11 7.78 15.67
CA GLY A 306 -11.01 8.66 16.44
C GLY A 306 -11.12 10.04 15.80
N ARG A 307 -9.98 10.65 15.42
CA ARG A 307 -9.94 11.92 14.71
C ARG A 307 -10.67 11.85 13.37
N TYR A 308 -10.53 10.76 12.61
CA TYR A 308 -11.24 10.59 11.35
C TYR A 308 -12.76 10.60 11.54
N VAL A 309 -13.29 9.81 12.48
CA VAL A 309 -14.74 9.77 12.78
C VAL A 309 -15.25 11.15 13.22
N HIS A 310 -14.48 11.86 14.03
CA HIS A 310 -14.81 13.21 14.47
C HIS A 310 -14.89 14.21 13.31
N GLU A 311 -13.90 14.22 12.42
CA GLU A 311 -13.90 15.09 11.24
C GLU A 311 -15.04 14.74 10.25
N VAL A 312 -15.34 13.44 10.08
CA VAL A 312 -16.52 12.99 9.33
C VAL A 312 -17.81 13.55 9.93
N SER A 313 -17.96 13.49 11.25
CA SER A 313 -19.13 14.06 11.97
C SER A 313 -19.27 15.56 11.71
N LYS A 314 -18.18 16.32 11.77
CA LYS A 314 -18.19 17.77 11.45
C LYS A 314 -18.58 18.04 9.99
N LEU A 315 -18.08 17.25 9.05
CA LEU A 315 -18.44 17.38 7.64
C LEU A 315 -19.93 17.06 7.42
N LEU A 316 -20.46 16.04 8.08
CA LEU A 316 -21.88 15.70 8.05
C LEU A 316 -22.73 16.87 8.56
N PHE A 317 -22.43 17.42 9.73
CA PHE A 317 -23.12 18.58 10.28
C PHE A 317 -23.12 19.75 9.30
N LYS A 318 -21.94 20.09 8.76
CA LYS A 318 -21.76 21.17 7.79
C LYS A 318 -22.63 21.01 6.54
N TRP A 319 -22.63 19.81 5.94
CA TRP A 319 -23.29 19.59 4.65
C TRP A 319 -24.79 19.27 4.79
N LEU A 320 -25.24 18.68 5.90
CA LEU A 320 -26.66 18.54 6.21
C LEU A 320 -27.33 19.91 6.43
N ASN A 321 -26.61 20.87 7.02
CA ASN A 321 -27.08 22.25 7.16
C ASN A 321 -27.22 23.01 5.82
N ARG A 322 -26.63 22.48 4.74
CA ARG A 322 -26.68 23.10 3.40
C ARG A 322 -27.66 22.44 2.44
N ARG A 323 -28.60 21.64 2.95
CA ARG A 323 -29.64 20.97 2.14
C ARG A 323 -30.79 21.86 1.72
N GLY A 324 -31.14 22.84 2.52
CA GLY A 324 -32.28 23.71 2.28
C GLY A 324 -31.99 25.17 2.58
N LYS A 325 -32.87 26.05 2.07
CA LYS A 325 -32.80 27.50 2.30
C LYS A 325 -33.34 27.90 3.68
N ARG A 326 -34.21 27.09 4.31
CA ARG A 326 -34.88 27.37 5.58
C ARG A 326 -34.42 26.42 6.69
N GLY A 327 -34.00 26.98 7.81
CA GLY A 327 -33.76 26.27 9.07
C GLY A 327 -32.39 25.61 9.16
N SER A 328 -31.52 26.18 9.99
CA SER A 328 -30.26 25.55 10.37
C SER A 328 -30.52 24.30 11.19
N LEU A 329 -29.84 23.23 10.91
CA LEU A 329 -29.75 22.05 11.78
C LEU A 329 -28.97 22.47 13.03
N THR A 330 -29.67 22.64 14.18
CA THR A 330 -29.00 22.94 15.45
C THR A 330 -28.14 21.74 15.88
N LEU A 331 -27.17 22.00 16.75
CA LEU A 331 -26.32 20.92 17.27
C LEU A 331 -27.17 19.86 18.02
N GLU A 332 -28.18 20.27 18.74
CA GLU A 332 -29.09 19.36 19.42
C GLU A 332 -29.84 18.43 18.45
N LYS A 333 -30.44 19.01 17.40
CA LYS A 333 -31.11 18.23 16.34
C LYS A 333 -30.14 17.28 15.65
N PHE A 334 -28.90 17.71 15.44
CA PHE A 334 -27.84 16.85 14.86
C PHE A 334 -27.44 15.70 15.80
N CYS A 335 -27.38 15.95 17.12
CA CYS A 335 -27.14 14.88 18.09
C CYS A 335 -28.30 13.86 18.09
N LYS A 336 -29.57 14.32 18.02
CA LYS A 336 -30.75 13.43 17.86
C LYS A 336 -30.68 12.64 16.55
N PHE A 337 -30.22 13.27 15.45
CA PHE A 337 -29.99 12.61 14.17
C PHE A 337 -28.92 11.51 14.27
N LEU A 338 -27.78 11.78 14.91
CA LEU A 338 -26.74 10.79 15.12
C LEU A 338 -27.13 9.64 16.07
N LYS A 339 -28.08 9.87 17.00
CA LYS A 339 -28.69 8.78 17.80
C LYS A 339 -29.51 7.84 16.93
N ARG A 340 -30.24 8.36 15.94
CA ARG A 340 -31.01 7.56 14.98
C ARG A 340 -30.11 6.87 13.91
N PHE A 341 -29.04 7.54 13.49
CA PHE A 341 -28.09 7.06 12.48
C PHE A 341 -26.67 7.09 13.05
N PRO A 342 -26.30 6.16 13.92
CA PRO A 342 -25.02 6.20 14.61
C PRO A 342 -23.84 5.96 13.68
N LEU A 343 -22.77 6.74 13.86
CA LEU A 343 -21.49 6.47 13.25
C LEU A 343 -20.79 5.28 13.93
N PRO A 344 -20.00 4.48 13.18
CA PRO A 344 -19.25 3.39 13.75
C PRO A 344 -18.28 3.86 14.83
N ARG A 345 -18.20 3.12 15.94
CA ARG A 345 -17.24 3.40 17.02
C ARG A 345 -15.81 3.19 16.53
N PRO A 346 -14.86 4.12 16.83
CA PRO A 346 -13.47 4.03 16.43
C PRO A 346 -12.71 3.02 17.31
N LEU A 347 -12.87 1.73 17.03
CA LEU A 347 -12.23 0.64 17.77
C LEU A 347 -11.03 0.08 16.99
N ILE A 348 -9.99 -0.32 17.73
CA ILE A 348 -8.90 -1.12 17.17
C ILE A 348 -9.46 -2.49 16.78
N ARG A 349 -9.26 -2.88 15.53
CA ARG A 349 -9.73 -4.15 14.94
C ARG A 349 -8.63 -5.17 14.80
N VAL A 350 -7.39 -4.73 14.61
CA VAL A 350 -6.25 -5.59 14.36
C VAL A 350 -5.16 -5.34 15.40
N ASN A 351 -4.83 -6.38 16.16
CA ASN A 351 -3.67 -6.38 17.03
C ASN A 351 -2.44 -6.83 16.24
N LEU A 352 -1.51 -5.91 15.98
CA LEU A 352 -0.29 -6.18 15.25
C LEU A 352 0.83 -6.79 16.11
N LEU A 353 0.60 -6.96 17.41
CA LEU A 353 1.57 -7.48 18.35
C LEU A 353 1.24 -8.90 18.81
N ALA A 354 0.00 -9.35 18.59
CA ALA A 354 -0.36 -10.72 18.88
C ALA A 354 0.27 -11.64 17.81
N SER A 355 0.95 -12.70 18.24
CA SER A 355 1.25 -13.86 17.40
C SER A 355 -0.07 -14.43 16.87
N LYS A 356 -0.09 -14.84 15.61
CA LYS A 356 -1.20 -15.66 15.08
C LYS A 356 -1.20 -17.00 15.78
#